data_7291f126a13dcd81f64e4245090a70b2
#
_entry.id   7291f126a13dcd81f64e4245090a70b2
#
_cell.length_a   1.000
_cell.length_b   1.000
_cell.length_c   1.000
_cell.angle_alpha   90.00
_cell.angle_beta   90.00
_cell.angle_gamma   90.00
#
_symmetry.space_group_name_H-M   'P 1'
#
loop_
_entity.id
_entity.type
_entity.pdbx_description
1 polymer ?
#
loop_
_entity_poly.entity_id
_entity_poly.type
_entity_poly.pdbx_seq_one_letter_code
_entity_poly.pdbx_strand_id
1 'polypeptide(L)'
;MKKTNNIFIILFLIIFIFSNYLYSNENKVYVIKKQEFQEINRWYAGYIKKALDKASEDNACLIILELDTPGGLLSSALSIKNYIMNSQIPVIVYINKNALSAGALISLSAKEIYMSDGSVIGAATPVYLNGNEPKKAGEKEVSAMRAAMRASAEASKKNIRASEAMVDENIVLTKKDDGIDLNNKTLLTLSADEAVRINIADKKANSINEILELKNIENPKIINIEKESYDSVLSFLLNPLVLSILMSVGIAGIYLEIKTPGFGVGGVTAIIAFSVFFFAQFFSGNSSFLAPAIFILGVILIGVEIFLIPGFGITGILGIIGIVIGIFLSFGIQNIAIAVFVIFISLIIDIILIILIAKFMTKSKDFKNKIALESDTSGYHSSISYDDLIGKKGIAETFFRPSGYIVIDGKRYDAVSEGEFIDKGSSLKVVLVEGNRIVVKKSNK
;
A
#
# COMPACT_ATOMS: atom_id res chain seq x y z
N MET A 1 -15.79 11.94 76.44
CA MET A 1 -15.30 11.21 75.25
C MET A 1 -15.92 11.56 73.89
N LYS A 2 -17.01 12.34 73.78
CA LYS A 2 -17.60 12.72 72.47
C LYS A 2 -16.98 13.94 71.76
N LYS A 3 -16.20 14.80 72.47
CA LYS A 3 -15.61 16.01 71.86
C LYS A 3 -14.29 15.75 71.18
N THR A 4 -13.54 14.73 71.52
CA THR A 4 -12.25 14.38 70.92
C THR A 4 -12.37 13.75 69.54
N ASN A 5 -13.45 13.01 69.22
CA ASN A 5 -13.68 12.40 67.91
C ASN A 5 -13.94 13.43 66.80
N ASN A 6 -14.60 14.57 67.13
CA ASN A 6 -14.89 15.60 66.11
C ASN A 6 -13.64 16.37 65.70
N ILE A 7 -12.66 16.57 66.58
CA ILE A 7 -11.41 17.22 66.27
C ILE A 7 -10.55 16.34 65.36
N PHE A 8 -10.54 15.03 65.59
CA PHE A 8 -9.82 14.11 64.69
C PHE A 8 -10.42 14.02 63.29
N ILE A 9 -11.76 14.06 63.20
CA ILE A 9 -12.47 14.05 61.92
C ILE A 9 -12.22 15.35 61.15
N ILE A 10 -12.21 16.51 61.84
CA ILE A 10 -11.91 17.82 61.25
C ILE A 10 -10.45 17.87 60.81
N LEU A 11 -9.52 17.36 61.61
CA LEU A 11 -8.10 17.32 61.27
C LEU A 11 -7.85 16.37 60.07
N PHE A 12 -8.53 15.25 60.00
CA PHE A 12 -8.48 14.29 58.88
C PHE A 12 -9.08 14.92 57.61
N LEU A 13 -10.19 15.63 57.68
CA LEU A 13 -10.78 16.37 56.55
C LEU A 13 -9.87 17.50 56.09
N ILE A 14 -9.24 18.24 57.02
CA ILE A 14 -8.27 19.30 56.69
C ILE A 14 -7.02 18.68 56.02
N ILE A 15 -6.49 17.58 56.54
CA ILE A 15 -5.35 16.86 55.93
C ILE A 15 -5.76 16.28 54.58
N PHE A 16 -6.97 15.74 54.42
CA PHE A 16 -7.50 15.22 53.16
C PHE A 16 -7.73 16.34 52.14
N ILE A 17 -8.26 17.49 52.56
CA ILE A 17 -8.40 18.69 51.71
C ILE A 17 -7.04 19.23 51.37
N PHE A 18 -6.07 19.35 52.32
CA PHE A 18 -4.71 19.77 52.07
C PHE A 18 -3.92 18.76 51.23
N SER A 19 -4.13 17.45 51.38
CA SER A 19 -3.49 16.45 50.52
C SER A 19 -4.01 16.53 49.08
N ASN A 20 -5.30 16.83 48.88
CA ASN A 20 -5.85 17.09 47.52
C ASN A 20 -5.42 18.46 46.98
N TYR A 21 -5.10 19.44 47.83
CA TYR A 21 -4.55 20.71 47.41
C TYR A 21 -3.03 20.64 47.14
N LEU A 22 -2.32 19.72 47.80
CA LEU A 22 -0.92 19.35 47.55
C LEU A 22 -0.74 18.34 46.45
N TYR A 23 -1.83 17.79 45.89
CA TYR A 23 -1.75 17.13 44.58
C TYR A 23 -1.53 18.27 43.59
N SER A 24 -0.27 18.67 43.53
CA SER A 24 0.34 19.68 42.72
C SER A 24 -0.29 19.59 41.33
N ASN A 25 -0.89 20.68 40.89
CA ASN A 25 -1.10 20.91 39.46
C ASN A 25 0.29 20.82 38.80
N GLU A 26 0.73 19.59 38.51
CA GLU A 26 1.94 19.44 37.70
C GLU A 26 1.66 20.17 36.39
N ASN A 27 2.46 21.21 36.12
CA ASN A 27 2.38 21.95 34.86
C ASN A 27 2.80 21.03 33.70
N LYS A 28 1.92 20.08 33.34
CA LYS A 28 2.15 19.13 32.26
C LYS A 28 2.14 19.85 30.93
N VAL A 29 3.27 19.88 30.25
CA VAL A 29 3.42 20.42 28.91
C VAL A 29 3.64 19.27 27.95
N TYR A 30 2.72 19.12 27.02
CA TYR A 30 2.82 18.12 25.96
C TYR A 30 3.60 18.70 24.78
N VAL A 31 4.65 18.01 24.37
CA VAL A 31 5.47 18.40 23.22
C VAL A 31 5.29 17.35 22.13
N ILE A 32 4.66 17.76 21.04
CA ILE A 32 4.57 16.98 19.82
C ILE A 32 5.78 17.33 18.97
N LYS A 33 6.82 16.49 19.03
CA LYS A 33 8.09 16.77 18.35
C LYS A 33 7.95 16.68 16.85
N LYS A 34 8.67 17.58 16.18
CA LYS A 34 8.83 17.50 14.72
C LYS A 34 9.43 16.15 14.32
N GLN A 35 9.02 15.69 13.17
CA GLN A 35 9.78 14.71 12.39
C GLN A 35 10.58 15.48 11.33
N GLU A 36 11.75 15.01 10.98
CA GLU A 36 12.57 15.70 9.99
C GLU A 36 11.80 15.80 8.67
N PHE A 37 11.59 17.03 8.19
CA PHE A 37 10.94 17.38 6.93
C PHE A 37 9.59 16.66 6.71
N GLN A 38 8.74 16.70 7.74
CA GLN A 38 7.50 15.92 7.79
C GLN A 38 6.46 16.43 6.79
N GLU A 39 6.06 15.60 5.86
CA GLU A 39 4.92 15.87 4.97
C GLU A 39 3.59 15.77 5.74
N ILE A 40 2.68 16.71 5.49
CA ILE A 40 1.33 16.72 6.10
C ILE A 40 0.42 15.77 5.33
N ASN A 41 0.22 14.58 5.89
CA ASN A 41 -0.63 13.54 5.34
C ASN A 41 -1.72 13.10 6.34
N ARG A 42 -2.59 12.15 5.96
CA ARG A 42 -3.68 11.66 6.83
C ARG A 42 -3.18 11.04 8.12
N TRP A 43 -2.07 10.32 8.02
CA TRP A 43 -1.46 9.71 9.19
C TRP A 43 -1.00 10.78 10.19
N TYR A 44 -0.29 11.82 9.73
CA TYR A 44 0.16 12.92 10.59
C TYR A 44 -1.01 13.65 11.23
N ALA A 45 -2.12 13.85 10.50
CA ALA A 45 -3.35 14.41 11.07
C ALA A 45 -3.93 13.51 12.18
N GLY A 46 -3.93 12.20 12.01
CA GLY A 46 -4.35 11.24 13.04
C GLY A 46 -3.43 11.25 14.26
N TYR A 47 -2.12 11.35 14.04
CA TYR A 47 -1.13 11.46 15.11
C TYR A 47 -1.33 12.74 15.95
N ILE A 48 -1.49 13.89 15.30
CA ILE A 48 -1.78 15.17 15.99
C ILE A 48 -3.09 15.04 16.80
N LYS A 49 -4.16 14.47 16.21
CA LYS A 49 -5.42 14.28 16.92
C LYS A 49 -5.25 13.47 18.20
N LYS A 50 -4.60 12.30 18.13
CA LYS A 50 -4.33 11.45 19.29
C LYS A 50 -3.51 12.18 20.36
N ALA A 51 -2.52 12.98 19.93
CA ALA A 51 -1.68 13.76 20.84
C ALA A 51 -2.49 14.81 21.59
N LEU A 52 -3.39 15.51 20.90
CA LEU A 52 -4.29 16.51 21.48
C LEU A 52 -5.29 15.85 22.44
N ASP A 53 -5.88 14.72 22.05
CA ASP A 53 -6.82 13.97 22.89
C ASP A 53 -6.14 13.50 24.19
N LYS A 54 -4.92 12.93 24.09
CA LYS A 54 -4.14 12.48 25.25
C LYS A 54 -3.74 13.62 26.16
N ALA A 55 -3.33 14.77 25.61
CA ALA A 55 -3.02 15.95 26.41
C ALA A 55 -4.25 16.47 27.15
N SER A 56 -5.44 16.38 26.52
CA SER A 56 -6.71 16.76 27.14
C SER A 56 -7.10 15.79 28.28
N GLU A 57 -6.98 14.49 28.07
CA GLU A 57 -7.25 13.45 29.10
C GLU A 57 -6.34 13.64 30.32
N ASP A 58 -5.09 13.98 30.09
CA ASP A 58 -4.10 14.20 31.17
C ASP A 58 -4.18 15.60 31.80
N ASN A 59 -5.13 16.46 31.41
CA ASN A 59 -5.29 17.83 31.87
C ASN A 59 -3.99 18.66 31.71
N ALA A 60 -3.35 18.60 30.54
CA ALA A 60 -2.16 19.37 30.25
C ALA A 60 -2.46 20.87 30.33
N CYS A 61 -1.49 21.68 30.76
CA CYS A 61 -1.63 23.13 30.79
C CYS A 61 -1.30 23.79 29.44
N LEU A 62 -0.50 23.09 28.61
CA LEU A 62 -0.03 23.57 27.32
C LEU A 62 0.34 22.43 26.39
N ILE A 63 0.10 22.64 25.09
CA ILE A 63 0.61 21.78 24.03
C ILE A 63 1.51 22.60 23.12
N ILE A 64 2.71 22.10 22.84
CA ILE A 64 3.65 22.68 21.88
C ILE A 64 3.76 21.73 20.69
N LEU A 65 3.33 22.19 19.53
CA LEU A 65 3.49 21.50 18.26
C LEU A 65 4.74 22.03 17.56
N GLU A 66 5.81 21.25 17.54
CA GLU A 66 7.03 21.60 16.81
C GLU A 66 6.87 21.23 15.33
N LEU A 67 7.07 22.21 14.42
CA LEU A 67 6.94 22.03 12.98
C LEU A 67 8.27 22.21 12.23
N ASP A 68 8.48 21.33 11.26
CA ASP A 68 9.44 21.46 10.15
C ASP A 68 8.84 20.72 8.94
N THR A 69 8.12 21.44 8.08
CA THR A 69 7.34 20.82 7.00
C THR A 69 7.40 21.62 5.69
N PRO A 70 7.54 20.93 4.54
CA PRO A 70 7.39 21.56 3.22
C PRO A 70 5.92 21.78 2.84
N GLY A 71 4.96 21.20 3.61
CA GLY A 71 3.54 21.16 3.31
C GLY A 71 3.00 19.76 3.18
N GLY A 72 1.96 19.58 2.35
CA GLY A 72 1.33 18.28 2.09
C GLY A 72 -0.17 18.41 1.76
N LEU A 73 -0.96 17.40 2.08
CA LEU A 73 -2.37 17.31 1.72
C LEU A 73 -3.22 18.41 2.37
N LEU A 74 -3.91 19.20 1.55
CA LEU A 74 -4.83 20.25 2.02
C LEU A 74 -5.93 19.69 2.96
N SER A 75 -6.49 18.53 2.63
CA SER A 75 -7.51 17.88 3.48
C SER A 75 -6.99 17.54 4.88
N SER A 76 -5.74 17.09 4.98
CA SER A 76 -5.08 16.78 6.24
C SER A 76 -4.78 18.05 7.03
N ALA A 77 -4.31 19.12 6.36
CA ALA A 77 -4.07 20.41 6.98
C ALA A 77 -5.36 21.03 7.54
N LEU A 78 -6.47 20.96 6.81
CA LEU A 78 -7.78 21.41 7.27
C LEU A 78 -8.27 20.60 8.49
N SER A 79 -8.01 19.30 8.52
CA SER A 79 -8.32 18.46 9.69
C SER A 79 -7.50 18.87 10.91
N ILE A 80 -6.18 19.05 10.77
CA ILE A 80 -5.28 19.49 11.86
C ILE A 80 -5.71 20.88 12.36
N LYS A 81 -5.96 21.82 11.42
CA LYS A 81 -6.51 23.14 11.76
C LYS A 81 -7.73 23.02 12.68
N ASN A 82 -8.70 22.20 12.29
CA ASN A 82 -9.92 22.02 13.08
C ASN A 82 -9.64 21.37 14.45
N TYR A 83 -8.72 20.40 14.52
CA TYR A 83 -8.33 19.80 15.81
C TYR A 83 -7.69 20.82 16.75
N ILE A 84 -6.77 21.67 16.25
CA ILE A 84 -6.12 22.71 17.02
C ILE A 84 -7.13 23.76 17.50
N MET A 85 -7.98 24.24 16.60
CA MET A 85 -8.96 25.28 16.93
C MET A 85 -10.03 24.81 17.93
N ASN A 86 -10.36 23.50 17.94
CA ASN A 86 -11.32 22.92 18.87
C ASN A 86 -10.66 22.39 20.16
N SER A 87 -9.34 22.51 20.29
CA SER A 87 -8.63 22.04 21.49
C SER A 87 -9.00 22.89 22.71
N GLN A 88 -9.34 22.24 23.81
CA GLN A 88 -9.58 22.89 25.10
C GLN A 88 -8.26 23.34 25.74
N ILE A 89 -7.18 22.63 25.43
CA ILE A 89 -5.83 22.98 25.90
C ILE A 89 -5.22 23.97 24.90
N PRO A 90 -4.61 25.08 25.34
CA PRO A 90 -3.95 26.01 24.44
C PRO A 90 -2.84 25.32 23.66
N VAL A 91 -2.85 25.49 22.33
CA VAL A 91 -1.83 24.96 21.42
C VAL A 91 -0.93 26.11 20.97
N ILE A 92 0.36 25.93 21.13
CA ILE A 92 1.43 26.77 20.56
C ILE A 92 2.05 26.01 19.41
N VAL A 93 2.28 26.67 18.28
CA VAL A 93 3.12 26.13 17.21
C VAL A 93 4.53 26.73 17.34
N TYR A 94 5.52 25.85 17.35
CA TYR A 94 6.93 26.21 17.30
C TYR A 94 7.50 25.82 15.93
N ILE A 95 7.81 26.83 15.11
CA ILE A 95 8.43 26.62 13.79
C ILE A 95 9.94 26.56 13.96
N ASN A 96 10.46 25.33 13.88
CA ASN A 96 11.90 25.09 14.08
C ASN A 96 12.71 25.43 12.82
N LYS A 97 12.19 25.10 11.59
CA LYS A 97 12.81 25.45 10.31
C LYS A 97 11.78 25.95 9.31
N ASN A 98 10.89 25.09 8.86
CA ASN A 98 9.96 25.41 7.78
C ASN A 98 8.51 25.20 8.21
N ALA A 99 7.64 26.13 7.87
CA ALA A 99 6.20 25.97 7.92
C ALA A 99 5.61 26.44 6.57
N LEU A 100 5.90 25.67 5.52
CA LEU A 100 5.47 26.01 4.17
C LEU A 100 4.12 25.37 3.83
N SER A 101 3.36 26.00 2.94
CA SER A 101 2.10 25.46 2.41
C SER A 101 1.11 25.08 3.53
N ALA A 102 0.76 23.79 3.67
CA ALA A 102 -0.09 23.27 4.74
C ALA A 102 0.44 23.65 6.16
N GLY A 103 1.77 23.78 6.32
CA GLY A 103 2.38 24.18 7.58
C GLY A 103 2.01 25.60 8.00
N ALA A 104 1.88 26.53 7.06
CA ALA A 104 1.44 27.90 7.35
C ALA A 104 -0.01 27.92 7.87
N LEU A 105 -0.92 27.17 7.27
CA LEU A 105 -2.31 27.05 7.73
C LEU A 105 -2.39 26.45 9.14
N ILE A 106 -1.64 25.39 9.39
CA ILE A 106 -1.56 24.74 10.71
C ILE A 106 -1.04 25.74 11.76
N SER A 107 0.02 26.47 11.42
CA SER A 107 0.60 27.47 12.32
C SER A 107 -0.40 28.57 12.67
N LEU A 108 -1.09 29.13 11.69
CA LEU A 108 -2.10 30.17 11.90
C LEU A 108 -3.31 29.71 12.71
N SER A 109 -3.56 28.41 12.80
CA SER A 109 -4.66 27.86 13.60
C SER A 109 -4.36 27.75 15.08
N ALA A 110 -3.07 27.92 15.47
CA ALA A 110 -2.65 27.87 16.85
C ALA A 110 -2.90 29.20 17.58
N LYS A 111 -2.96 29.14 18.90
CA LYS A 111 -3.14 30.32 19.75
C LYS A 111 -1.94 31.28 19.66
N GLU A 112 -0.76 30.73 19.60
CA GLU A 112 0.51 31.49 19.49
C GLU A 112 1.47 30.75 18.55
N ILE A 113 2.31 31.52 17.86
CA ILE A 113 3.33 31.04 16.94
C ILE A 113 4.70 31.55 17.40
N TYR A 114 5.60 30.62 17.65
CA TYR A 114 7.01 30.92 17.95
C TYR A 114 7.88 30.44 16.79
N MET A 115 8.89 31.20 16.44
CA MET A 115 9.77 30.89 15.30
C MET A 115 11.23 30.91 15.74
N SER A 116 12.01 29.91 15.30
CA SER A 116 13.47 29.92 15.51
C SER A 116 14.15 30.86 14.52
N ASP A 117 15.36 31.27 14.85
CA ASP A 117 16.20 32.01 13.92
C ASP A 117 16.43 31.19 12.62
N GLY A 118 16.28 31.85 11.48
CA GLY A 118 16.41 31.21 10.17
C GLY A 118 15.22 30.38 9.73
N SER A 119 14.15 30.31 10.53
CA SER A 119 12.90 29.64 10.11
C SER A 119 12.06 30.50 9.16
N VAL A 120 11.20 29.84 8.39
CA VAL A 120 10.33 30.50 7.41
C VAL A 120 8.89 30.00 7.48
N ILE A 121 7.94 30.89 7.15
CA ILE A 121 6.51 30.58 7.07
C ILE A 121 5.90 31.22 5.83
N GLY A 122 5.02 30.50 5.09
CA GLY A 122 4.29 31.04 3.95
C GLY A 122 4.17 30.09 2.77
N ALA A 123 4.17 30.63 1.54
CA ALA A 123 4.06 29.91 0.27
C ALA A 123 2.93 28.85 0.26
N ALA A 124 1.69 29.28 0.54
CA ALA A 124 0.59 28.38 0.87
C ALA A 124 -0.44 28.18 -0.28
N THR A 125 -0.11 28.57 -1.53
CA THR A 125 -0.97 28.31 -2.68
C THR A 125 -1.09 26.81 -2.90
N PRO A 126 -2.32 26.25 -2.99
CA PRO A 126 -2.52 24.87 -3.34
C PRO A 126 -1.98 24.56 -4.75
N VAL A 127 -1.27 23.45 -4.86
CA VAL A 127 -0.73 22.96 -6.13
C VAL A 127 -1.09 21.49 -6.31
N TYR A 128 -1.17 21.02 -7.53
CA TYR A 128 -1.21 19.61 -7.86
C TYR A 128 -0.03 19.29 -8.80
N LEU A 129 0.51 18.09 -8.69
CA LEU A 129 1.57 17.63 -9.57
C LEU A 129 0.95 17.19 -10.91
N ASN A 130 1.40 17.80 -12.00
CA ASN A 130 1.09 17.37 -13.35
C ASN A 130 2.39 16.86 -13.98
N GLY A 131 2.64 15.57 -13.86
CA GLY A 131 3.98 15.01 -14.07
C GLY A 131 4.94 15.46 -12.97
N ASN A 132 6.13 15.91 -13.33
CA ASN A 132 7.15 16.38 -12.37
C ASN A 132 7.05 17.89 -12.04
N GLU A 133 6.09 18.61 -12.62
CA GLU A 133 5.96 20.05 -12.40
C GLU A 133 4.75 20.35 -11.51
N PRO A 134 4.93 21.14 -10.43
CA PRO A 134 3.81 21.61 -9.63
C PRO A 134 3.04 22.67 -10.42
N LYS A 135 1.75 22.45 -10.62
CA LYS A 135 0.82 23.42 -11.21
C LYS A 135 -0.11 23.96 -10.14
N LYS A 136 -0.38 25.27 -10.21
CA LYS A 136 -1.35 25.93 -9.34
C LYS A 136 -2.71 25.22 -9.47
N ALA A 137 -3.33 24.94 -8.34
CA ALA A 137 -4.68 24.38 -8.29
C ALA A 137 -5.71 25.35 -8.85
N GLY A 138 -6.91 24.84 -9.13
CA GLY A 138 -8.01 25.67 -9.62
C GLY A 138 -8.41 26.77 -8.65
N GLU A 139 -9.09 27.79 -9.15
CA GLU A 139 -9.54 28.95 -8.33
C GLU A 139 -10.40 28.52 -7.13
N LYS A 140 -11.12 27.43 -7.25
CA LYS A 140 -11.93 26.87 -6.15
C LYS A 140 -11.07 26.45 -4.95
N GLU A 141 -10.00 25.74 -5.20
CA GLU A 141 -9.07 25.25 -4.16
C GLU A 141 -8.25 26.41 -3.57
N VAL A 142 -7.82 27.34 -4.39
CA VAL A 142 -7.11 28.56 -3.96
C VAL A 142 -8.01 29.42 -3.08
N SER A 143 -9.26 29.64 -3.49
CA SER A 143 -10.24 30.40 -2.72
C SER A 143 -10.58 29.72 -1.39
N ALA A 144 -10.72 28.40 -1.38
CA ALA A 144 -10.97 27.63 -0.15
C ALA A 144 -9.79 27.74 0.83
N MET A 145 -8.55 27.62 0.33
CA MET A 145 -7.34 27.77 1.16
C MET A 145 -7.23 29.19 1.69
N ARG A 146 -7.45 30.22 0.87
CA ARG A 146 -7.43 31.62 1.27
C ARG A 146 -8.45 31.91 2.36
N ALA A 147 -9.68 31.37 2.23
CA ALA A 147 -10.71 31.50 3.25
C ALA A 147 -10.31 30.81 4.57
N ALA A 148 -9.69 29.62 4.49
CA ALA A 148 -9.20 28.92 5.67
C ALA A 148 -8.08 29.67 6.39
N MET A 149 -7.14 30.27 5.64
CA MET A 149 -6.05 31.11 6.20
C MET A 149 -6.63 32.35 6.88
N ARG A 150 -7.56 33.05 6.21
CA ARG A 150 -8.24 34.21 6.80
C ARG A 150 -8.94 33.85 8.11
N ALA A 151 -9.78 32.82 8.10
CA ALA A 151 -10.53 32.40 9.29
C ALA A 151 -9.58 32.00 10.46
N SER A 152 -8.45 31.34 10.15
CA SER A 152 -7.46 31.00 11.14
C SER A 152 -6.77 32.24 11.71
N ALA A 153 -6.38 33.18 10.85
CA ALA A 153 -5.74 34.44 11.27
C ALA A 153 -6.69 35.31 12.09
N GLU A 154 -7.97 35.39 11.74
CA GLU A 154 -9.00 36.09 12.53
C GLU A 154 -9.12 35.48 13.93
N ALA A 155 -9.25 34.16 14.03
CA ALA A 155 -9.41 33.47 15.31
C ALA A 155 -8.18 33.61 16.22
N SER A 156 -6.97 33.58 15.65
CA SER A 156 -5.71 33.71 16.36
C SER A 156 -5.21 35.17 16.50
N LYS A 157 -5.99 36.15 16.00
CA LYS A 157 -5.67 37.61 16.03
C LYS A 157 -4.38 37.93 15.29
N LYS A 158 -4.09 37.25 14.18
CA LYS A 158 -2.93 37.48 13.32
C LYS A 158 -3.26 38.42 12.16
N ASN A 159 -2.24 38.85 11.44
CA ASN A 159 -2.39 39.70 10.27
C ASN A 159 -3.13 38.96 9.15
N ILE A 160 -4.38 39.32 8.92
CA ILE A 160 -5.29 38.67 7.94
C ILE A 160 -4.75 38.86 6.54
N ARG A 161 -4.35 40.08 6.19
CA ARG A 161 -3.94 40.42 4.83
C ARG A 161 -2.65 39.72 4.42
N ALA A 162 -1.68 39.66 5.33
CA ALA A 162 -0.45 38.90 5.15
C ALA A 162 -0.75 37.38 5.04
N SER A 163 -1.68 36.85 5.83
CA SER A 163 -2.07 35.43 5.76
C SER A 163 -2.69 35.07 4.42
N GLU A 164 -3.55 35.96 3.85
CA GLU A 164 -4.12 35.75 2.51
C GLU A 164 -3.07 35.87 1.40
N ALA A 165 -2.08 36.78 1.55
CA ALA A 165 -0.99 36.97 0.59
C ALA A 165 -0.02 35.75 0.53
N MET A 166 -0.03 34.87 1.53
CA MET A 166 0.66 33.59 1.45
C MET A 166 0.02 32.61 0.45
N VAL A 167 -1.26 32.82 0.09
CA VAL A 167 -2.04 31.95 -0.80
C VAL A 167 -2.28 32.60 -2.17
N ASP A 168 -2.57 33.91 -2.19
CA ASP A 168 -2.96 34.61 -3.39
C ASP A 168 -1.87 35.59 -3.85
N GLU A 169 -1.22 35.27 -4.93
CA GLU A 169 -0.14 36.06 -5.54
C GLU A 169 -0.60 37.42 -6.10
N ASN A 170 -1.90 37.67 -6.19
CA ASN A 170 -2.43 38.96 -6.66
C ASN A 170 -2.57 40.00 -5.51
N ILE A 171 -2.36 39.59 -4.27
CA ILE A 171 -2.40 40.49 -3.12
C ILE A 171 -1.09 41.28 -3.07
N VAL A 172 -1.21 42.59 -3.17
CA VAL A 172 -0.09 43.52 -3.02
C VAL A 172 -0.09 44.05 -1.59
N LEU A 173 1.05 43.97 -0.92
CA LEU A 173 1.29 44.55 0.40
C LEU A 173 2.22 45.75 0.29
N THR A 174 2.00 46.76 1.13
CA THR A 174 2.85 47.96 1.20
C THR A 174 3.46 48.12 2.55
N LYS A 175 4.70 48.57 2.62
CA LYS A 175 5.38 48.79 3.87
C LYS A 175 4.65 49.78 4.78
N LYS A 176 3.94 50.74 4.19
CA LYS A 176 3.16 51.74 4.90
C LYS A 176 1.95 51.15 5.64
N ASP A 177 1.20 50.26 4.96
CA ASP A 177 -0.07 49.76 5.47
C ASP A 177 0.08 48.38 6.12
N ASP A 178 1.01 47.57 5.60
CA ASP A 178 1.14 46.14 5.97
C ASP A 178 2.48 45.85 6.69
N GLY A 179 3.39 46.83 6.80
CA GLY A 179 4.72 46.67 7.43
C GLY A 179 5.75 45.93 6.58
N ILE A 180 5.38 45.47 5.39
CA ILE A 180 6.22 44.78 4.43
C ILE A 180 5.78 45.07 2.99
N ASP A 181 6.72 45.10 2.05
CA ASP A 181 6.43 45.26 0.64
C ASP A 181 6.34 43.91 -0.06
N LEU A 182 5.24 43.66 -0.78
CA LEU A 182 5.05 42.49 -1.62
C LEU A 182 4.46 42.91 -2.96
N ASN A 183 5.18 42.59 -4.04
CA ASN A 183 4.75 42.91 -5.38
C ASN A 183 3.72 41.91 -5.91
N ASN A 184 2.92 42.34 -6.88
CA ASN A 184 2.00 41.45 -7.62
C ASN A 184 2.72 40.27 -8.24
N LYS A 185 2.05 39.12 -8.31
CA LYS A 185 2.55 37.81 -8.80
C LYS A 185 3.67 37.21 -7.93
N THR A 186 3.72 37.57 -6.65
CA THR A 186 4.66 36.99 -5.70
C THR A 186 3.91 36.45 -4.50
N LEU A 187 4.24 35.25 -4.07
CA LEU A 187 3.67 34.65 -2.84
C LEU A 187 4.45 35.11 -1.62
N LEU A 188 3.73 35.48 -0.56
CA LEU A 188 4.36 35.88 0.68
C LEU A 188 5.02 34.67 1.37
N THR A 189 6.29 34.80 1.66
CA THR A 189 7.05 33.92 2.54
C THR A 189 7.87 34.80 3.46
N LEU A 190 7.77 34.54 4.76
CA LEU A 190 8.35 35.40 5.80
C LEU A 190 9.45 34.68 6.56
N SER A 191 10.54 35.37 6.82
CA SER A 191 11.50 35.01 7.87
C SER A 191 10.92 35.23 9.27
N ALA A 192 11.56 34.67 10.29
CA ALA A 192 11.13 34.84 11.67
C ALA A 192 10.99 36.33 12.10
N ASP A 193 11.95 37.16 11.71
CA ASP A 193 11.92 38.59 12.04
C ASP A 193 10.79 39.36 11.35
N GLU A 194 10.55 39.02 10.07
CA GLU A 194 9.43 39.61 9.33
C GLU A 194 8.08 39.16 9.89
N ALA A 195 7.93 37.87 10.19
CA ALA A 195 6.71 37.30 10.73
C ALA A 195 6.32 37.92 12.07
N VAL A 196 7.28 38.16 12.98
CA VAL A 196 7.03 38.83 14.23
C VAL A 196 6.68 40.31 14.00
N ARG A 197 7.40 41.00 13.11
CA ARG A 197 7.19 42.41 12.83
C ARG A 197 5.78 42.73 12.32
N ILE A 198 5.21 41.87 11.48
CA ILE A 198 3.88 42.08 10.88
C ILE A 198 2.76 41.27 11.57
N ASN A 199 3.01 40.76 12.78
CA ASN A 199 2.04 40.03 13.58
C ASN A 199 1.52 38.74 12.92
N ILE A 200 2.38 37.96 12.28
CA ILE A 200 2.14 36.58 11.89
C ILE A 200 2.65 35.62 12.98
N ALA A 201 3.84 35.88 13.53
CA ALA A 201 4.35 35.17 14.70
C ALA A 201 4.32 36.09 15.95
N ASP A 202 4.24 35.48 17.13
CA ASP A 202 4.20 36.23 18.39
C ASP A 202 5.59 36.61 18.84
N LYS A 203 6.53 35.67 18.82
CA LYS A 203 7.90 35.87 19.27
C LYS A 203 8.87 34.94 18.57
N LYS A 204 10.15 35.27 18.65
CA LYS A 204 11.22 34.31 18.34
C LYS A 204 11.58 33.50 19.56
N ALA A 205 11.92 32.23 19.35
CA ALA A 205 12.49 31.34 20.35
C ALA A 205 13.27 30.22 19.65
N ASN A 206 14.43 29.88 20.17
CA ASN A 206 15.33 28.89 19.56
C ASN A 206 15.24 27.50 20.23
N SER A 207 14.43 27.38 21.27
CA SER A 207 14.19 26.12 21.95
C SER A 207 12.83 26.09 22.65
N ILE A 208 12.35 24.87 22.92
CA ILE A 208 11.13 24.65 23.71
C ILE A 208 11.31 25.25 25.14
N ASN A 209 12.47 25.09 25.73
CA ASN A 209 12.74 25.66 27.05
C ASN A 209 12.60 27.19 27.07
N GLU A 210 13.10 27.87 26.06
CA GLU A 210 12.93 29.33 25.91
C GLU A 210 11.45 29.72 25.78
N ILE A 211 10.62 28.91 25.06
CA ILE A 211 9.18 29.14 25.00
C ILE A 211 8.54 29.00 26.39
N LEU A 212 8.93 28.00 27.17
CA LEU A 212 8.43 27.78 28.52
C LEU A 212 8.81 28.91 29.47
N GLU A 213 10.01 29.44 29.37
CA GLU A 213 10.47 30.64 30.10
C GLU A 213 9.65 31.88 29.71
N LEU A 214 9.46 32.12 28.39
CA LEU A 214 8.65 33.23 27.88
C LEU A 214 7.18 33.16 28.30
N LYS A 215 6.68 31.96 28.61
CA LYS A 215 5.33 31.69 29.12
C LYS A 215 5.26 31.71 30.66
N ASN A 216 6.36 31.87 31.36
CA ASN A 216 6.47 31.82 32.81
C ASN A 216 5.88 30.53 33.40
N ILE A 217 6.14 29.38 32.76
CA ILE A 217 5.71 28.07 33.25
C ILE A 217 6.79 27.52 34.17
N GLU A 218 6.52 27.60 35.45
CA GLU A 218 7.47 27.13 36.50
C GLU A 218 7.38 25.60 36.63
N ASN A 219 8.54 24.95 36.74
CA ASN A 219 8.67 23.49 36.92
C ASN A 219 7.81 22.64 35.93
N PRO A 220 7.96 22.85 34.62
CA PRO A 220 7.15 22.15 33.64
C PRO A 220 7.50 20.63 33.62
N LYS A 221 6.50 19.79 33.72
CA LYS A 221 6.66 18.38 33.41
C LYS A 221 6.49 18.20 31.91
N ILE A 222 7.59 18.18 31.18
CA ILE A 222 7.57 17.99 29.73
C ILE A 222 7.29 16.53 29.40
N ILE A 223 6.21 16.28 28.67
CA ILE A 223 5.82 14.97 28.16
C ILE A 223 5.99 15.02 26.65
N ASN A 224 7.05 14.38 26.17
CA ASN A 224 7.27 14.25 24.74
C ASN A 224 6.33 13.17 24.20
N ILE A 225 5.53 13.52 23.21
CA ILE A 225 4.81 12.52 22.42
C ILE A 225 5.76 12.06 21.33
N GLU A 226 6.23 10.84 21.51
CA GLU A 226 7.10 10.20 20.55
C GLU A 226 6.28 9.40 19.55
N LYS A 227 6.90 9.13 18.42
CA LYS A 227 6.35 8.26 17.37
C LYS A 227 6.06 6.89 17.97
N GLU A 228 4.80 6.44 17.90
CA GLU A 228 4.47 5.09 18.35
C GLU A 228 5.16 4.05 17.45
N SER A 229 5.40 2.86 17.99
CA SER A 229 6.12 1.78 17.28
C SER A 229 5.50 1.44 15.91
N TYR A 230 4.17 1.59 15.76
CA TYR A 230 3.49 1.36 14.48
C TYR A 230 3.89 2.35 13.38
N ASP A 231 4.33 3.57 13.75
CA ASP A 231 4.78 4.59 12.79
C ASP A 231 6.10 4.20 12.13
N SER A 232 6.96 3.57 12.92
CA SER A 232 8.21 2.99 12.41
C SER A 232 7.91 1.83 11.47
N VAL A 233 6.93 0.99 11.81
CA VAL A 233 6.46 -0.10 10.95
C VAL A 233 5.86 0.45 9.66
N LEU A 234 4.99 1.47 9.74
CA LEU A 234 4.39 2.08 8.55
C LEU A 234 5.46 2.74 7.65
N SER A 235 6.40 3.46 8.24
CA SER A 235 7.52 4.07 7.48
C SER A 235 8.39 3.01 6.80
N PHE A 236 8.63 1.88 7.47
CA PHE A 236 9.32 0.73 6.88
C PHE A 236 8.51 0.13 5.70
N LEU A 237 7.21 -0.10 5.89
CA LEU A 237 6.33 -0.65 4.85
C LEU A 237 6.21 0.28 3.63
N LEU A 238 6.28 1.59 3.84
CA LEU A 238 6.23 2.60 2.76
C LEU A 238 7.56 2.79 2.03
N ASN A 239 8.63 2.16 2.48
CA ASN A 239 9.90 2.18 1.74
C ASN A 239 9.69 1.58 0.35
N PRO A 240 10.11 2.27 -0.74
CA PRO A 240 9.88 1.79 -2.11
C PRO A 240 10.42 0.39 -2.41
N LEU A 241 11.54 0.01 -1.78
CA LEU A 241 12.09 -1.34 -1.92
C LEU A 241 11.22 -2.39 -1.23
N VAL A 242 10.69 -2.08 -0.03
CA VAL A 242 9.77 -2.98 0.69
C VAL A 242 8.46 -3.15 -0.08
N LEU A 243 7.91 -2.05 -0.63
CA LEU A 243 6.73 -2.10 -1.49
C LEU A 243 6.97 -2.96 -2.75
N SER A 244 8.16 -2.85 -3.36
CA SER A 244 8.54 -3.69 -4.50
C SER A 244 8.61 -5.17 -4.13
N ILE A 245 9.16 -5.49 -2.96
CA ILE A 245 9.22 -6.86 -2.45
C ILE A 245 7.81 -7.40 -2.16
N LEU A 246 6.96 -6.62 -1.48
CA LEU A 246 5.57 -7.01 -1.21
C LEU A 246 4.80 -7.28 -2.50
N MET A 247 4.95 -6.41 -3.50
CA MET A 247 4.34 -6.60 -4.81
C MET A 247 4.84 -7.89 -5.48
N SER A 248 6.15 -8.11 -5.50
CA SER A 248 6.75 -9.32 -6.10
C SER A 248 6.33 -10.59 -5.37
N VAL A 249 6.29 -10.59 -4.03
CA VAL A 249 5.80 -11.73 -3.25
C VAL A 249 4.33 -12.03 -3.59
N GLY A 250 3.52 -10.99 -3.75
CA GLY A 250 2.11 -11.12 -4.16
C GLY A 250 1.96 -11.73 -5.56
N ILE A 251 2.70 -11.24 -6.54
CA ILE A 251 2.69 -11.73 -7.93
C ILE A 251 3.22 -13.17 -7.99
N ALA A 252 4.33 -13.45 -7.32
CA ALA A 252 4.88 -14.81 -7.24
C ALA A 252 3.92 -15.78 -6.55
N GLY A 253 3.17 -15.32 -5.53
CA GLY A 253 2.10 -16.06 -4.88
C GLY A 253 0.97 -16.41 -5.85
N ILE A 254 0.49 -15.46 -6.65
CA ILE A 254 -0.52 -15.72 -7.72
C ILE A 254 0.04 -16.73 -8.73
N TYR A 255 1.29 -16.56 -9.16
CA TYR A 255 1.91 -17.49 -10.09
C TYR A 255 1.96 -18.93 -9.55
N LEU A 256 2.35 -19.10 -8.28
CA LEU A 256 2.36 -20.41 -7.61
C LEU A 256 0.95 -21.01 -7.54
N GLU A 257 -0.05 -20.20 -7.18
CA GLU A 257 -1.44 -20.65 -7.08
C GLU A 257 -2.01 -21.16 -8.40
N ILE A 258 -1.71 -20.45 -9.49
CA ILE A 258 -2.13 -20.88 -10.85
C ILE A 258 -1.46 -22.20 -11.24
N LYS A 259 -0.25 -22.50 -10.75
CA LYS A 259 0.51 -23.71 -11.07
C LYS A 259 0.21 -24.90 -10.15
N THR A 260 -0.48 -24.66 -9.02
CA THR A 260 -0.84 -25.73 -8.06
C THR A 260 -2.34 -25.97 -8.07
N PRO A 261 -2.80 -27.23 -8.04
CA PRO A 261 -4.24 -27.51 -8.01
C PRO A 261 -4.87 -27.14 -6.67
N GLY A 262 -5.95 -26.38 -6.70
CA GLY A 262 -6.70 -25.94 -5.52
C GLY A 262 -6.15 -24.65 -4.87
N PHE A 263 -6.91 -24.09 -3.91
CA PHE A 263 -6.48 -22.91 -3.16
C PHE A 263 -5.45 -23.32 -2.09
N GLY A 264 -4.25 -22.74 -2.15
CA GLY A 264 -3.13 -23.17 -1.32
C GLY A 264 -2.24 -22.03 -0.80
N VAL A 265 -0.99 -22.37 -0.50
CA VAL A 265 -0.02 -21.44 0.09
C VAL A 265 0.24 -20.23 -0.81
N GLY A 266 0.21 -20.40 -2.14
CA GLY A 266 0.42 -19.31 -3.10
C GLY A 266 -0.66 -18.24 -2.97
N GLY A 267 -1.94 -18.63 -2.96
CA GLY A 267 -3.06 -17.71 -2.83
C GLY A 267 -3.07 -16.98 -1.50
N VAL A 268 -2.83 -17.69 -0.39
CA VAL A 268 -2.72 -17.08 0.95
C VAL A 268 -1.58 -16.05 0.99
N THR A 269 -0.41 -16.40 0.45
CA THR A 269 0.75 -15.49 0.39
C THR A 269 0.42 -14.23 -0.42
N ALA A 270 -0.24 -14.37 -1.58
CA ALA A 270 -0.65 -13.25 -2.41
C ALA A 270 -1.63 -12.33 -1.67
N ILE A 271 -2.65 -12.90 -1.02
CA ILE A 271 -3.63 -12.12 -0.26
C ILE A 271 -2.93 -11.33 0.86
N ILE A 272 -2.05 -11.96 1.64
CA ILE A 272 -1.34 -11.29 2.72
C ILE A 272 -0.46 -10.16 2.17
N ALA A 273 0.35 -10.43 1.14
CA ALA A 273 1.27 -9.46 0.57
C ALA A 273 0.55 -8.22 0.01
N PHE A 274 -0.51 -8.42 -0.79
CA PHE A 274 -1.29 -7.31 -1.33
C PHE A 274 -2.12 -6.60 -0.26
N SER A 275 -2.63 -7.31 0.75
CA SER A 275 -3.31 -6.67 1.87
C SER A 275 -2.39 -5.73 2.63
N VAL A 276 -1.16 -6.16 2.94
CA VAL A 276 -0.15 -5.31 3.60
C VAL A 276 0.25 -4.14 2.69
N PHE A 277 0.44 -4.37 1.39
CA PHE A 277 0.76 -3.33 0.41
C PHE A 277 -0.33 -2.23 0.36
N PHE A 278 -1.59 -2.61 0.14
CA PHE A 278 -2.70 -1.64 0.05
C PHE A 278 -3.00 -0.99 1.39
N PHE A 279 -2.86 -1.73 2.51
CA PHE A 279 -2.98 -1.19 3.85
C PHE A 279 -1.97 -0.06 4.09
N ALA A 280 -0.68 -0.30 3.81
CA ALA A 280 0.35 0.72 3.96
C ALA A 280 0.06 1.97 3.13
N GLN A 281 -0.33 1.81 1.86
CA GLN A 281 -0.68 2.92 0.97
C GLN A 281 -1.95 3.68 1.42
N PHE A 282 -2.94 2.99 1.95
CA PHE A 282 -4.15 3.60 2.47
C PHE A 282 -3.87 4.45 3.71
N PHE A 283 -3.10 3.92 4.66
CA PHE A 283 -2.77 4.65 5.90
C PHE A 283 -1.80 5.79 5.67
N SER A 284 -0.96 5.76 4.64
CA SER A 284 -0.14 6.91 4.23
C SER A 284 -0.96 8.08 3.68
N GLY A 285 -2.24 7.84 3.34
CA GLY A 285 -3.12 8.82 2.72
C GLY A 285 -2.96 8.93 1.20
N ASN A 286 -2.09 8.13 0.59
CA ASN A 286 -1.87 8.14 -0.85
C ASN A 286 -2.98 7.43 -1.62
N SER A 287 -3.63 6.43 -1.00
CA SER A 287 -4.62 5.56 -1.63
C SER A 287 -6.04 5.80 -1.13
N SER A 288 -7.03 5.54 -1.99
CA SER A 288 -8.43 5.42 -1.64
C SER A 288 -8.88 3.96 -1.73
N PHE A 289 -10.07 3.64 -1.21
CA PHE A 289 -10.68 2.30 -1.37
C PHE A 289 -10.89 1.88 -2.82
N LEU A 290 -10.88 2.82 -3.76
CA LEU A 290 -11.05 2.54 -5.18
C LEU A 290 -9.84 1.77 -5.75
N ALA A 291 -8.64 2.04 -5.27
CA ALA A 291 -7.42 1.38 -5.75
C ALA A 291 -7.42 -0.15 -5.53
N PRO A 292 -7.58 -0.67 -4.28
CA PRO A 292 -7.68 -2.11 -4.07
C PRO A 292 -8.91 -2.73 -4.74
N ALA A 293 -10.03 -2.01 -4.85
CA ALA A 293 -11.23 -2.53 -5.53
C ALA A 293 -10.99 -2.77 -7.02
N ILE A 294 -10.36 -1.82 -7.74
CA ILE A 294 -10.01 -1.97 -9.15
C ILE A 294 -8.96 -3.07 -9.34
N PHE A 295 -7.97 -3.15 -8.44
CA PHE A 295 -6.97 -4.20 -8.46
C PHE A 295 -7.61 -5.60 -8.32
N ILE A 296 -8.48 -5.81 -7.33
CA ILE A 296 -9.19 -7.08 -7.10
C ILE A 296 -10.06 -7.42 -8.32
N LEU A 297 -10.78 -6.45 -8.89
CA LEU A 297 -11.54 -6.67 -10.11
C LEU A 297 -10.64 -7.13 -11.26
N GLY A 298 -9.46 -6.53 -11.42
CA GLY A 298 -8.47 -6.95 -12.40
C GLY A 298 -8.00 -8.39 -12.19
N VAL A 299 -7.71 -8.78 -10.93
CA VAL A 299 -7.33 -10.17 -10.58
C VAL A 299 -8.47 -11.15 -10.89
N ILE A 300 -9.71 -10.79 -10.57
CA ILE A 300 -10.89 -11.62 -10.90
C ILE A 300 -11.03 -11.81 -12.41
N LEU A 301 -10.87 -10.73 -13.20
CA LEU A 301 -10.95 -10.81 -14.67
C LEU A 301 -9.86 -11.71 -15.26
N ILE A 302 -8.66 -11.68 -14.73
CA ILE A 302 -7.58 -12.61 -15.11
C ILE A 302 -7.96 -14.04 -14.72
N GLY A 303 -8.53 -14.24 -13.54
CA GLY A 303 -9.03 -15.56 -13.13
C GLY A 303 -10.11 -16.11 -14.06
N VAL A 304 -11.07 -15.27 -14.45
CA VAL A 304 -12.11 -15.65 -15.44
C VAL A 304 -11.49 -16.04 -16.78
N GLU A 305 -10.51 -15.27 -17.26
CA GLU A 305 -9.78 -15.57 -18.50
C GLU A 305 -9.08 -16.93 -18.46
N ILE A 306 -8.36 -17.21 -17.37
CA ILE A 306 -7.55 -18.43 -17.25
C ILE A 306 -8.41 -19.69 -17.07
N PHE A 307 -9.51 -19.58 -16.30
CA PHE A 307 -10.28 -20.75 -15.88
C PHE A 307 -11.59 -20.98 -16.66
N LEU A 308 -12.16 -19.92 -17.28
CA LEU A 308 -13.49 -19.98 -17.91
C LEU A 308 -13.45 -19.74 -19.43
N ILE A 309 -12.47 -18.98 -19.94
CA ILE A 309 -12.41 -18.60 -21.35
C ILE A 309 -11.21 -19.30 -22.00
N PRO A 310 -11.41 -20.16 -23.00
CA PRO A 310 -10.29 -20.80 -23.70
C PRO A 310 -9.57 -19.78 -24.60
N GLY A 311 -8.29 -19.52 -24.31
CA GLY A 311 -7.45 -18.57 -25.04
C GLY A 311 -7.22 -17.27 -24.27
N PHE A 312 -6.51 -16.29 -24.86
CA PHE A 312 -6.26 -14.97 -24.28
C PHE A 312 -7.09 -13.92 -25.02
N GLY A 313 -8.06 -13.33 -24.35
CA GLY A 313 -9.02 -12.40 -24.93
C GLY A 313 -9.17 -11.07 -24.21
N ILE A 314 -10.31 -10.43 -24.41
CA ILE A 314 -10.60 -9.07 -23.90
C ILE A 314 -10.60 -9.02 -22.38
N THR A 315 -11.11 -10.05 -21.70
CA THR A 315 -11.18 -10.12 -20.23
C THR A 315 -9.79 -10.18 -19.61
N GLY A 316 -8.84 -10.89 -20.21
CA GLY A 316 -7.45 -10.90 -19.77
C GLY A 316 -6.77 -9.54 -19.92
N ILE A 317 -6.99 -8.85 -21.06
CA ILE A 317 -6.45 -7.49 -21.29
C ILE A 317 -7.04 -6.51 -20.27
N LEU A 318 -8.36 -6.52 -20.06
CA LEU A 318 -9.02 -5.66 -19.08
C LEU A 318 -8.55 -5.97 -17.65
N GLY A 319 -8.28 -7.23 -17.35
CA GLY A 319 -7.73 -7.67 -16.08
C GLY A 319 -6.33 -7.07 -15.81
N ILE A 320 -5.43 -7.14 -16.80
CA ILE A 320 -4.10 -6.52 -16.71
C ILE A 320 -4.20 -5.00 -16.54
N ILE A 321 -5.04 -4.35 -17.34
CA ILE A 321 -5.27 -2.90 -17.23
C ILE A 321 -5.80 -2.54 -15.85
N GLY A 322 -6.76 -3.30 -15.31
CA GLY A 322 -7.31 -3.09 -13.97
C GLY A 322 -6.26 -3.22 -12.87
N ILE A 323 -5.38 -4.21 -12.94
CA ILE A 323 -4.27 -4.39 -11.99
C ILE A 323 -3.33 -3.18 -12.06
N VAL A 324 -2.90 -2.79 -13.25
CA VAL A 324 -1.98 -1.66 -13.45
C VAL A 324 -2.61 -0.37 -12.92
N ILE A 325 -3.86 -0.08 -13.28
CA ILE A 325 -4.57 1.11 -12.79
C ILE A 325 -4.71 1.06 -11.26
N GLY A 326 -5.08 -0.07 -10.67
CA GLY A 326 -5.21 -0.23 -9.23
C GLY A 326 -3.91 0.05 -8.48
N ILE A 327 -2.78 -0.43 -9.04
CA ILE A 327 -1.45 -0.15 -8.48
C ILE A 327 -1.13 1.35 -8.58
N PHE A 328 -1.27 1.98 -9.75
CA PHE A 328 -1.00 3.42 -9.89
C PHE A 328 -1.88 4.28 -8.98
N LEU A 329 -3.17 3.97 -8.88
CA LEU A 329 -4.08 4.66 -7.98
C LEU A 329 -3.71 4.52 -6.50
N SER A 330 -3.03 3.42 -6.12
CA SER A 330 -2.59 3.22 -4.73
C SER A 330 -1.51 4.22 -4.31
N PHE A 331 -0.67 4.68 -5.23
CA PHE A 331 0.36 5.68 -4.95
C PHE A 331 -0.17 7.11 -5.01
N GLY A 332 -1.31 7.33 -5.65
CA GLY A 332 -1.82 8.67 -5.94
C GLY A 332 -1.03 9.36 -7.06
N ILE A 333 -1.65 10.38 -7.65
CA ILE A 333 -1.08 11.12 -8.80
C ILE A 333 0.25 11.81 -8.44
N GLN A 334 0.42 12.17 -7.16
CA GLN A 334 1.60 12.88 -6.67
C GLN A 334 2.87 12.01 -6.63
N ASN A 335 2.72 10.68 -6.58
CA ASN A 335 3.82 9.73 -6.37
C ASN A 335 4.03 8.80 -7.57
N ILE A 336 3.69 9.24 -8.80
CA ILE A 336 3.83 8.43 -10.03
C ILE A 336 5.26 7.94 -10.23
N ALA A 337 6.26 8.75 -9.95
CA ALA A 337 7.67 8.36 -10.06
C ALA A 337 8.02 7.18 -9.13
N ILE A 338 7.50 7.19 -7.90
CA ILE A 338 7.67 6.09 -6.94
C ILE A 338 6.91 4.85 -7.43
N ALA A 339 5.68 5.01 -7.95
CA ALA A 339 4.92 3.90 -8.52
C ALA A 339 5.67 3.20 -9.66
N VAL A 340 6.21 4.00 -10.61
CA VAL A 340 7.03 3.47 -11.72
C VAL A 340 8.27 2.74 -11.20
N PHE A 341 8.97 3.33 -10.23
CA PHE A 341 10.14 2.69 -9.60
C PHE A 341 9.77 1.35 -8.96
N VAL A 342 8.70 1.32 -8.16
CA VAL A 342 8.23 0.10 -7.47
C VAL A 342 7.84 -0.97 -8.49
N ILE A 343 7.08 -0.63 -9.53
CA ILE A 343 6.68 -1.56 -10.60
C ILE A 343 7.93 -2.10 -11.32
N PHE A 344 8.88 -1.22 -11.67
CA PHE A 344 10.08 -1.62 -12.39
C PHE A 344 10.96 -2.59 -11.57
N ILE A 345 11.19 -2.27 -10.30
CA ILE A 345 11.97 -3.14 -9.40
C ILE A 345 11.21 -4.45 -9.14
N SER A 346 9.88 -4.41 -8.93
CA SER A 346 9.11 -5.64 -8.74
C SER A 346 9.19 -6.55 -9.96
N LEU A 347 9.10 -6.02 -11.19
CA LEU A 347 9.26 -6.83 -12.40
C LEU A 347 10.61 -7.54 -12.48
N ILE A 348 11.69 -6.87 -12.08
CA ILE A 348 13.02 -7.50 -12.04
C ILE A 348 13.04 -8.65 -11.02
N ILE A 349 12.51 -8.40 -9.82
CA ILE A 349 12.43 -9.42 -8.77
C ILE A 349 11.54 -10.58 -9.23
N ASP A 350 10.39 -10.29 -9.86
CA ASP A 350 9.44 -11.30 -10.34
C ASP A 350 10.06 -12.22 -11.39
N ILE A 351 10.80 -11.68 -12.34
CA ILE A 351 11.52 -12.50 -13.33
C ILE A 351 12.47 -13.47 -12.62
N ILE A 352 13.23 -13.00 -11.64
CA ILE A 352 14.16 -13.84 -10.86
C ILE A 352 13.37 -14.90 -10.07
N LEU A 353 12.31 -14.50 -9.36
CA LEU A 353 11.50 -15.41 -8.55
C LEU A 353 10.81 -16.48 -9.41
N ILE A 354 10.24 -16.12 -10.54
CA ILE A 354 9.56 -17.05 -11.46
C ILE A 354 10.57 -18.09 -11.98
N ILE A 355 11.78 -17.66 -12.36
CA ILE A 355 12.85 -18.59 -12.81
C ILE A 355 13.25 -19.53 -11.67
N LEU A 356 13.42 -19.01 -10.44
CA LEU A 356 13.78 -19.82 -9.28
C LEU A 356 12.66 -20.81 -8.92
N ILE A 357 11.42 -20.37 -8.89
CA ILE A 357 10.24 -21.20 -8.62
C ILE A 357 10.14 -22.31 -9.68
N ALA A 358 10.19 -21.96 -10.97
CA ALA A 358 10.13 -22.92 -12.06
C ALA A 358 11.24 -23.97 -11.95
N LYS A 359 12.50 -23.55 -11.61
CA LYS A 359 13.63 -24.46 -11.43
C LYS A 359 13.48 -25.34 -10.19
N PHE A 360 12.90 -24.83 -9.10
CA PHE A 360 12.64 -25.60 -7.89
C PHE A 360 11.52 -26.63 -8.13
N MET A 361 10.43 -26.20 -8.77
CA MET A 361 9.31 -27.08 -9.10
C MET A 361 9.73 -28.25 -10.01
N THR A 362 10.60 -28.00 -10.97
CA THR A 362 11.09 -29.07 -11.86
C THR A 362 12.04 -30.05 -11.17
N LYS A 363 12.68 -29.68 -10.05
CA LYS A 363 13.58 -30.55 -9.28
C LYS A 363 12.87 -31.40 -8.21
N SER A 364 11.67 -31.01 -7.76
CA SER A 364 10.92 -31.73 -6.74
C SER A 364 10.29 -33.00 -7.30
N LYS A 365 10.68 -34.18 -6.78
CA LYS A 365 10.08 -35.49 -7.17
C LYS A 365 8.57 -35.54 -6.90
N ASP A 366 8.10 -34.92 -5.82
CA ASP A 366 6.68 -34.89 -5.46
C ASP A 366 5.86 -34.03 -6.42
N PHE A 367 6.47 -32.99 -6.98
CA PHE A 367 5.83 -32.14 -7.97
C PHE A 367 5.76 -32.82 -9.35
N LYS A 368 6.82 -33.57 -9.73
CA LYS A 368 6.82 -34.43 -10.93
C LYS A 368 5.70 -35.46 -10.84
N ASN A 369 5.48 -36.07 -9.66
CA ASN A 369 4.44 -37.08 -9.48
C ASN A 369 3.01 -36.53 -9.43
N LYS A 370 2.83 -35.22 -9.17
CA LYS A 370 1.49 -34.58 -9.10
C LYS A 370 1.08 -33.84 -10.38
N ILE A 371 2.01 -33.37 -11.18
CA ILE A 371 1.72 -32.54 -12.37
C ILE A 371 2.20 -33.19 -13.67
N ALA A 372 3.32 -33.87 -13.68
CA ALA A 372 3.60 -34.82 -14.68
C ALA A 372 2.81 -36.10 -14.31
N LEU A 373 1.72 -36.36 -14.97
CA LEU A 373 1.48 -37.71 -15.41
C LEU A 373 2.77 -38.06 -16.17
N GLU A 374 3.76 -38.63 -15.46
CA GLU A 374 4.66 -39.51 -16.11
C GLU A 374 3.70 -40.47 -16.80
N SER A 375 3.57 -40.31 -18.07
CA SER A 375 3.17 -41.42 -18.91
C SER A 375 4.23 -42.47 -18.60
N ASP A 376 3.96 -43.28 -17.58
CA ASP A 376 4.64 -44.52 -17.35
C ASP A 376 4.22 -45.40 -18.55
N THR A 377 4.83 -45.06 -19.68
CA THR A 377 4.71 -45.86 -20.90
C THR A 377 5.34 -47.23 -20.71
N SER A 378 6.02 -47.47 -19.55
CA SER A 378 6.56 -48.77 -19.18
C SER A 378 5.48 -49.78 -18.74
N GLY A 379 4.23 -49.37 -18.50
CA GLY A 379 3.10 -50.24 -18.14
C GLY A 379 1.98 -50.32 -19.17
N TYR A 380 1.97 -49.39 -20.15
CA TYR A 380 1.02 -49.45 -21.25
C TYR A 380 1.67 -50.22 -22.42
N HIS A 381 1.82 -51.52 -22.25
CA HIS A 381 1.85 -52.43 -23.41
C HIS A 381 0.43 -52.37 -24.05
N SER A 382 0.20 -51.39 -24.88
CA SER A 382 -1.06 -51.20 -25.61
C SER A 382 -1.19 -52.19 -26.80
N SER A 383 -0.34 -53.19 -26.83
CA SER A 383 -0.48 -54.31 -27.72
C SER A 383 0.28 -55.51 -27.17
N ILE A 384 -0.38 -56.63 -27.03
CA ILE A 384 0.29 -57.93 -27.03
C ILE A 384 1.10 -57.93 -28.33
N SER A 385 2.43 -57.97 -28.25
CA SER A 385 3.24 -58.05 -29.44
C SER A 385 3.04 -59.47 -30.00
N TYR A 386 2.56 -59.55 -31.22
CA TYR A 386 2.40 -60.77 -31.96
C TYR A 386 3.58 -61.05 -32.92
N ASP A 387 4.73 -60.39 -32.66
CA ASP A 387 5.93 -60.53 -33.50
C ASP A 387 6.41 -62.00 -33.62
N ASP A 388 6.19 -62.78 -32.56
CA ASP A 388 6.46 -64.22 -32.53
C ASP A 388 5.64 -65.04 -33.53
N LEU A 389 4.59 -64.47 -34.14
CA LEU A 389 3.76 -65.14 -35.13
C LEU A 389 4.28 -64.90 -36.53
N ILE A 390 5.23 -64.00 -36.79
CA ILE A 390 5.79 -63.75 -38.13
C ILE A 390 6.42 -65.02 -38.65
N GLY A 391 6.00 -65.44 -39.86
CA GLY A 391 6.49 -66.63 -40.53
C GLY A 391 5.75 -67.93 -40.14
N LYS A 392 4.92 -67.95 -39.09
CA LYS A 392 4.15 -69.08 -38.66
C LYS A 392 3.03 -69.39 -39.69
N LYS A 393 2.72 -70.69 -39.82
CA LYS A 393 1.60 -71.17 -40.64
C LYS A 393 0.39 -71.40 -39.78
N GLY A 394 -0.82 -71.17 -40.36
CA GLY A 394 -2.09 -71.37 -39.73
C GLY A 394 -3.18 -71.72 -40.74
N ILE A 395 -4.38 -71.94 -40.26
CA ILE A 395 -5.53 -72.35 -41.12
C ILE A 395 -6.58 -71.24 -40.99
N ALA A 396 -7.15 -70.79 -42.12
CA ALA A 396 -8.27 -69.85 -42.17
C ALA A 396 -9.51 -70.45 -41.52
N GLU A 397 -9.96 -69.98 -40.40
CA GLU A 397 -11.19 -70.42 -39.73
C GLU A 397 -12.40 -69.79 -40.36
N THR A 398 -12.31 -68.61 -40.92
CA THR A 398 -13.34 -67.87 -41.62
C THR A 398 -12.88 -67.51 -43.04
N PHE A 399 -13.79 -67.00 -43.90
CA PHE A 399 -13.43 -66.33 -45.14
C PHE A 399 -12.70 -65.00 -44.82
N PHE A 400 -11.66 -64.63 -45.58
CA PHE A 400 -11.02 -63.33 -45.52
C PHE A 400 -11.53 -62.40 -46.62
N ARG A 401 -12.16 -61.23 -46.26
CA ARG A 401 -12.72 -60.21 -47.18
C ARG A 401 -12.63 -58.80 -46.61
N PRO A 402 -11.51 -58.19 -46.47
CA PRO A 402 -10.10 -58.67 -46.33
C PRO A 402 -9.76 -59.24 -44.94
N SER A 403 -10.60 -59.07 -43.92
CA SER A 403 -10.37 -59.55 -42.55
C SER A 403 -11.02 -60.89 -42.29
N GLY A 404 -10.46 -61.70 -41.41
CA GLY A 404 -10.95 -63.01 -41.01
C GLY A 404 -10.14 -63.52 -39.79
N TYR A 405 -10.50 -64.77 -39.37
CA TYR A 405 -9.84 -65.44 -38.27
C TYR A 405 -8.91 -66.54 -38.78
N ILE A 406 -7.64 -66.49 -38.24
CA ILE A 406 -6.67 -67.57 -38.47
C ILE A 406 -6.43 -68.37 -37.18
N VAL A 407 -6.25 -69.63 -37.23
CA VAL A 407 -5.84 -70.49 -36.13
C VAL A 407 -4.37 -70.86 -36.34
N ILE A 408 -3.52 -70.49 -35.36
CA ILE A 408 -2.10 -70.81 -35.33
C ILE A 408 -1.82 -71.49 -33.99
N ASP A 409 -1.22 -72.63 -34.02
CA ASP A 409 -0.86 -73.37 -32.79
C ASP A 409 -2.05 -73.59 -31.83
N GLY A 410 -3.26 -73.76 -32.37
CA GLY A 410 -4.50 -73.98 -31.62
C GLY A 410 -5.11 -72.71 -31.04
N LYS A 411 -4.53 -71.53 -31.24
CA LYS A 411 -5.06 -70.22 -30.80
C LYS A 411 -5.62 -69.45 -31.99
N ARG A 412 -6.71 -68.76 -31.75
CA ARG A 412 -7.42 -67.94 -32.73
C ARG A 412 -6.90 -66.47 -32.67
N TYR A 413 -6.63 -65.94 -33.88
CA TYR A 413 -6.17 -64.58 -34.06
C TYR A 413 -7.00 -63.88 -35.14
N ASP A 414 -7.26 -62.60 -34.93
CA ASP A 414 -7.80 -61.71 -35.93
C ASP A 414 -6.71 -61.30 -36.92
N ALA A 415 -6.97 -61.47 -38.23
CA ALA A 415 -5.94 -61.18 -39.23
C ALA A 415 -6.55 -60.59 -40.49
N VAL A 416 -5.72 -59.95 -41.30
CA VAL A 416 -6.10 -59.33 -42.58
C VAL A 416 -5.29 -59.97 -43.71
N SER A 417 -5.95 -60.29 -44.82
CA SER A 417 -5.25 -60.78 -46.02
C SER A 417 -4.51 -59.60 -46.73
N GLU A 418 -3.40 -59.90 -47.39
CA GLU A 418 -2.64 -58.98 -48.24
C GLU A 418 -3.34 -58.72 -49.59
N GLY A 419 -4.63 -58.26 -49.56
CA GLY A 419 -5.38 -57.91 -50.74
C GLY A 419 -6.07 -59.09 -51.51
N GLU A 420 -5.93 -60.29 -51.01
CA GLU A 420 -6.56 -61.53 -51.65
C GLU A 420 -7.80 -61.96 -50.86
N PHE A 421 -8.82 -62.48 -51.60
CA PHE A 421 -9.90 -63.24 -50.98
C PHE A 421 -9.43 -64.65 -50.66
N ILE A 422 -9.61 -65.11 -49.41
CA ILE A 422 -9.14 -66.41 -48.98
C ILE A 422 -10.29 -67.19 -48.40
N ASP A 423 -10.45 -68.41 -48.92
CA ASP A 423 -11.51 -69.31 -48.49
C ASP A 423 -11.20 -69.95 -47.13
N LYS A 424 -12.29 -70.26 -46.40
CA LYS A 424 -12.22 -70.99 -45.14
C LYS A 424 -11.51 -72.33 -45.37
N GLY A 425 -10.62 -72.68 -44.43
CA GLY A 425 -9.83 -73.92 -44.51
C GLY A 425 -8.52 -73.82 -45.30
N SER A 426 -8.25 -72.64 -45.90
CA SER A 426 -6.96 -72.41 -46.61
C SER A 426 -5.79 -72.33 -45.67
N SER A 427 -4.63 -72.86 -46.08
CA SER A 427 -3.39 -72.68 -45.35
C SER A 427 -2.84 -71.28 -45.56
N LEU A 428 -2.51 -70.62 -44.48
CA LEU A 428 -2.00 -69.22 -44.43
C LEU A 428 -0.67 -69.14 -43.77
N LYS A 429 0.09 -68.13 -44.16
CA LYS A 429 1.36 -67.76 -43.48
C LYS A 429 1.26 -66.29 -43.04
N VAL A 430 1.69 -66.01 -41.80
CA VAL A 430 1.82 -64.66 -41.31
C VAL A 430 3.03 -64.01 -42.00
N VAL A 431 2.80 -62.87 -42.69
CA VAL A 431 3.84 -62.17 -43.45
C VAL A 431 4.27 -60.87 -42.78
N LEU A 432 3.38 -60.25 -41.99
CA LEU A 432 3.70 -59.01 -41.30
C LEU A 432 2.85 -58.91 -40.03
N VAL A 433 3.43 -58.32 -38.98
CA VAL A 433 2.71 -57.92 -37.75
C VAL A 433 3.06 -56.48 -37.48
N GLU A 434 2.04 -55.61 -37.35
CA GLU A 434 2.16 -54.20 -37.00
C GLU A 434 1.26 -53.93 -35.79
N GLY A 435 1.82 -53.93 -34.58
CA GLY A 435 1.03 -53.84 -33.36
C GLY A 435 0.02 -54.99 -33.22
N ASN A 436 -1.27 -54.69 -33.20
CA ASN A 436 -2.34 -55.72 -33.16
C ASN A 436 -2.77 -56.24 -34.56
N ARG A 437 -2.21 -55.70 -35.63
CA ARG A 437 -2.60 -56.07 -36.99
C ARG A 437 -1.71 -57.22 -37.50
N ILE A 438 -2.30 -58.39 -37.67
CA ILE A 438 -1.63 -59.57 -38.24
C ILE A 438 -2.03 -59.64 -39.74
N VAL A 439 -1.04 -59.60 -40.61
CA VAL A 439 -1.24 -59.72 -42.05
C VAL A 439 -0.83 -61.12 -42.50
N VAL A 440 -1.76 -61.77 -43.26
CA VAL A 440 -1.60 -63.16 -43.73
C VAL A 440 -1.67 -63.25 -45.22
N LYS A 441 -0.95 -64.22 -45.79
CA LYS A 441 -1.00 -64.56 -47.21
C LYS A 441 -1.24 -66.07 -47.40
N LYS A 442 -1.88 -66.48 -48.51
CA LYS A 442 -2.09 -67.88 -48.84
C LYS A 442 -0.73 -68.56 -49.00
N SER A 443 -0.54 -69.64 -48.25
CA SER A 443 0.68 -70.46 -48.33
C SER A 443 0.51 -71.49 -49.41
N ASN A 444 1.21 -71.33 -50.54
CA ASN A 444 1.32 -72.40 -51.50
C ASN A 444 2.10 -73.56 -50.84
N LYS A 445 1.63 -74.79 -51.04
CA LYS A 445 2.20 -76.04 -50.52
C LYS A 445 3.67 -76.14 -50.84
#